data_7a6f4bbcc7f0500eb244db9dd976caf7
#
_entry.id   7a6f4bbcc7f0500eb244db9dd976caf7
#
_cell.length_a   1.000
_cell.length_b   1.000
_cell.length_c   1.000
_cell.angle_alpha   90.00
_cell.angle_beta   90.00
_cell.angle_gamma   90.00
#
_symmetry.space_group_name_H-M   'P 1'
#
loop_
_entity.id
_entity.type
_entity.pdbx_description
1 polymer ?
#
loop_
_entity_poly.entity_id
_entity_poly.type
_entity_poly.pdbx_seq_one_letter_code
_entity_poly.pdbx_strand_id
1 'polypeptide(L)'
;MTTVYLADLRHNYSGVLGNDCVPLSVAYIKAVMDRDLPEVESRVFAYPDRLEQAMHEQPPDVLMVGNYCWNQALGDRFARLAKQLRPQSTVVQGGPNISLEPERRIAYLAEHPALDVYVLGEADFTAPDLVRRLLEVDGSVERLGELDIPSCIYRRPDGTIAYQPEVRRTRALDDIPSPWLTGVLDEFFDGKLAPLVETNRGCPFTCTFCVQGTSYYDKVRYFSEERVREEFTYIARRIKDRCPSMGTLRIADPNYGMYQRDTDLSGHLGALQKEYGWPTFIDATTGKNRPERVIASVEKSSGAMVLYHAVQSLDEDVLRNIKRQNIKLAAYEQLRIHMRGRGLRSMSQLILALPGETRASHFAALRKLVDAGINKLQNFQLMLLKGTELETLDTRRTFTFTSKYRVLPKTFGIYGDEKVFDIEEVVVSTDT
;
A
#
# COMPACT_ATOMS: atom_id res chain seq x y z
N MET A 1 -18.80 12.24 23.14
CA MET A 1 -17.48 11.67 22.79
C MET A 1 -17.44 11.61 21.28
N THR A 2 -16.42 12.16 20.66
CA THR A 2 -16.32 12.19 19.20
C THR A 2 -15.96 10.81 18.68
N THR A 3 -16.72 10.33 17.69
CA THR A 3 -16.57 8.99 17.12
C THR A 3 -15.86 9.08 15.77
N VAL A 4 -14.76 8.35 15.62
CA VAL A 4 -13.95 8.30 14.39
C VAL A 4 -13.87 6.88 13.85
N TYR A 5 -14.36 6.67 12.63
CA TYR A 5 -14.22 5.39 11.93
C TYR A 5 -13.10 5.46 10.90
N LEU A 6 -12.18 4.51 11.00
CA LEU A 6 -10.98 4.39 10.18
C LEU A 6 -11.12 3.15 9.30
N ALA A 7 -11.30 3.33 8.02
CA ALA A 7 -11.63 2.25 7.09
C ALA A 7 -10.59 2.11 5.98
N ASP A 8 -9.95 0.95 5.91
CA ASP A 8 -9.19 0.50 4.74
C ASP A 8 -9.89 -0.76 4.23
N LEU A 9 -10.85 -0.57 3.31
CA LEU A 9 -11.84 -1.57 2.95
C LEU A 9 -11.32 -2.55 1.88
N ARG A 10 -11.82 -3.79 1.96
CA ARG A 10 -11.59 -4.85 0.98
C ARG A 10 -12.90 -5.21 0.33
N HIS A 11 -12.92 -5.24 -1.01
CA HIS A 11 -14.04 -5.87 -1.70
C HIS A 11 -14.20 -7.31 -1.25
N ASN A 12 -15.45 -7.73 -1.06
CA ASN A 12 -15.79 -9.09 -0.70
C ASN A 12 -16.94 -9.55 -1.61
N TYR A 13 -16.63 -10.45 -2.52
CA TYR A 13 -17.63 -11.08 -3.36
C TYR A 13 -17.69 -12.57 -3.06
N SER A 14 -18.80 -13.00 -2.47
CA SER A 14 -19.05 -14.42 -2.12
C SER A 14 -17.89 -15.05 -1.32
N GLY A 15 -17.30 -14.30 -0.37
CA GLY A 15 -16.21 -14.75 0.46
C GLY A 15 -14.80 -14.62 -0.15
N VAL A 16 -14.70 -14.15 -1.39
CA VAL A 16 -13.41 -13.85 -2.03
C VAL A 16 -13.06 -12.39 -1.77
N LEU A 17 -11.98 -12.17 -1.01
CA LEU A 17 -11.47 -10.84 -0.70
C LEU A 17 -10.62 -10.29 -1.85
N GLY A 18 -10.82 -9.03 -2.20
CA GLY A 18 -10.00 -8.31 -3.18
C GLY A 18 -8.56 -8.12 -2.73
N ASN A 19 -8.37 -7.90 -1.43
CA ASN A 19 -7.09 -7.82 -0.74
C ASN A 19 -7.21 -8.61 0.57
N ASP A 20 -6.22 -9.43 0.87
CA ASP A 20 -6.19 -10.32 2.05
C ASP A 20 -5.23 -9.84 3.16
N CYS A 21 -4.82 -8.57 3.15
CA CYS A 21 -3.97 -7.99 4.21
C CYS A 21 -4.81 -7.32 5.31
N VAL A 22 -4.28 -7.29 6.52
CA VAL A 22 -4.83 -6.45 7.61
C VAL A 22 -4.78 -4.97 7.24
N PRO A 23 -5.64 -4.11 7.81
CA PRO A 23 -5.72 -2.67 7.52
C PRO A 23 -4.61 -1.88 8.23
N LEU A 24 -3.34 -2.17 7.94
CA LEU A 24 -2.18 -1.65 8.67
C LEU A 24 -2.09 -0.13 8.64
N SER A 25 -2.39 0.51 7.50
CA SER A 25 -2.25 1.96 7.33
C SER A 25 -3.15 2.75 8.29
N VAL A 26 -4.42 2.39 8.38
CA VAL A 26 -5.38 3.04 9.28
C VAL A 26 -5.19 2.59 10.74
N ALA A 27 -4.59 1.40 10.95
CA ALA A 27 -4.25 0.94 12.30
C ALA A 27 -3.10 1.76 12.92
N TYR A 28 -2.12 2.22 12.12
CA TYR A 28 -1.12 3.18 12.60
C TYR A 28 -1.76 4.50 13.03
N ILE A 29 -2.69 5.03 12.25
CA ILE A 29 -3.43 6.25 12.58
C ILE A 29 -4.18 6.06 13.93
N LYS A 30 -4.91 4.93 14.06
CA LYS A 30 -5.59 4.62 15.32
C LYS A 30 -4.63 4.56 16.50
N ALA A 31 -3.50 3.87 16.37
CA ALA A 31 -2.52 3.74 17.45
C ALA A 31 -1.97 5.11 17.92
N VAL A 32 -1.78 6.06 17.00
CA VAL A 32 -1.43 7.44 17.34
C VAL A 32 -2.61 8.17 18.01
N MET A 33 -3.83 7.99 17.48
CA MET A 33 -5.04 8.62 18.08
C MET A 33 -5.29 8.13 19.49
N ASP A 34 -5.19 6.82 19.73
CA ASP A 34 -5.40 6.23 21.07
C ASP A 34 -4.39 6.76 22.10
N ARG A 35 -3.16 7.11 21.66
CA ARG A 35 -2.15 7.72 22.52
C ARG A 35 -2.38 9.21 22.74
N ASP A 36 -2.68 9.96 21.67
CA ASP A 36 -2.62 11.43 21.64
C ASP A 36 -3.99 12.12 21.84
N LEU A 37 -5.10 11.39 21.65
CA LEU A 37 -6.49 11.84 21.70
C LEU A 37 -7.37 10.84 22.46
N PRO A 38 -7.10 10.59 23.76
CA PRO A 38 -7.84 9.58 24.53
C PRO A 38 -9.33 9.88 24.71
N GLU A 39 -9.76 11.12 24.46
CA GLU A 39 -11.16 11.55 24.46
C GLU A 39 -11.94 11.17 23.19
N VAL A 40 -11.25 10.63 22.17
CA VAL A 40 -11.85 10.21 20.89
C VAL A 40 -12.08 8.71 20.90
N GLU A 41 -13.30 8.28 20.57
CA GLU A 41 -13.58 6.87 20.32
C GLU A 41 -13.26 6.54 18.86
N SER A 42 -12.22 5.74 18.62
CA SER A 42 -11.81 5.36 17.27
C SER A 42 -11.96 3.87 17.03
N ARG A 43 -12.44 3.46 15.82
CA ARG A 43 -12.61 2.07 15.41
C ARG A 43 -12.02 1.84 14.02
N VAL A 44 -11.41 0.66 13.81
CA VAL A 44 -10.82 0.27 12.52
C VAL A 44 -11.76 -0.70 11.79
N PHE A 45 -11.87 -0.54 10.47
CA PHE A 45 -12.69 -1.41 9.63
C PHE A 45 -11.92 -1.86 8.39
N ALA A 46 -11.98 -3.17 8.13
CA ALA A 46 -11.49 -3.80 6.91
C ALA A 46 -12.63 -4.35 6.05
N TYR A 47 -13.75 -4.72 6.67
CA TYR A 47 -14.90 -5.37 6.05
C TYR A 47 -16.05 -4.39 5.84
N PRO A 48 -16.54 -4.24 4.59
CA PRO A 48 -17.60 -3.30 4.26
C PRO A 48 -18.91 -3.53 5.03
N ASP A 49 -19.30 -4.79 5.22
CA ASP A 49 -20.51 -5.17 5.98
C ASP A 49 -20.44 -4.72 7.44
N ARG A 50 -19.29 -4.89 8.08
CA ARG A 50 -19.08 -4.43 9.47
C ARG A 50 -19.11 -2.91 9.59
N LEU A 51 -18.52 -2.20 8.61
CA LEU A 51 -18.58 -0.74 8.58
C LEU A 51 -20.02 -0.27 8.37
N GLU A 52 -20.74 -0.85 7.41
CA GLU A 52 -22.13 -0.48 7.12
C GLU A 52 -23.04 -0.67 8.33
N GLN A 53 -22.93 -1.82 9.01
CA GLN A 53 -23.65 -2.09 10.24
C GLN A 53 -23.33 -1.04 11.32
N ALA A 54 -22.05 -0.78 11.59
CA ALA A 54 -21.64 0.19 12.59
C ALA A 54 -22.14 1.62 12.29
N MET A 55 -22.14 2.01 11.00
CA MET A 55 -22.62 3.33 10.57
C MET A 55 -24.15 3.47 10.74
N HIS A 56 -24.93 2.40 10.55
CA HIS A 56 -26.36 2.43 10.82
C HIS A 56 -26.70 2.44 12.31
N GLU A 57 -25.89 1.77 13.13
CA GLU A 57 -26.05 1.76 14.58
C GLU A 57 -25.65 3.11 15.20
N GLN A 58 -24.51 3.65 14.79
CA GLN A 58 -23.96 4.92 15.25
C GLN A 58 -23.18 5.60 14.12
N PRO A 59 -23.79 6.54 13.37
CA PRO A 59 -23.08 7.29 12.34
C PRO A 59 -21.90 8.08 12.95
N PRO A 60 -20.68 7.94 12.41
CA PRO A 60 -19.50 8.58 13.00
C PRO A 60 -19.50 10.09 12.81
N ASP A 61 -18.83 10.81 13.72
CA ASP A 61 -18.52 12.23 13.55
C ASP A 61 -17.50 12.43 12.42
N VAL A 62 -16.52 11.51 12.34
CA VAL A 62 -15.49 11.52 11.30
C VAL A 62 -15.37 10.13 10.69
N LEU A 63 -15.50 10.05 9.38
CA LEU A 63 -15.18 8.85 8.59
C LEU A 63 -13.88 9.08 7.83
N MET A 64 -12.85 8.26 8.09
CA MET A 64 -11.62 8.26 7.33
C MET A 64 -11.53 7.00 6.47
N VAL A 65 -11.34 7.14 5.15
CA VAL A 65 -11.25 6.02 4.20
C VAL A 65 -9.94 6.02 3.45
N GLY A 66 -9.29 4.86 3.38
CA GLY A 66 -8.11 4.65 2.55
C GLY A 66 -8.45 4.71 1.06
N ASN A 67 -7.58 5.34 0.26
CA ASN A 67 -7.71 5.44 -1.19
C ASN A 67 -6.55 4.75 -1.90
N TYR A 68 -6.83 3.54 -2.37
CA TYR A 68 -5.98 2.77 -3.26
C TYR A 68 -6.74 2.48 -4.56
N CYS A 69 -6.05 2.08 -5.62
CA CYS A 69 -6.69 1.75 -6.89
C CYS A 69 -7.70 0.58 -6.78
N TRP A 70 -7.61 -0.22 -5.73
CA TRP A 70 -8.48 -1.38 -5.50
C TRP A 70 -9.67 -1.14 -4.57
N ASN A 71 -9.87 0.05 -4.03
CA ASN A 71 -10.96 0.35 -3.11
C ASN A 71 -11.50 1.79 -3.19
N GLN A 72 -11.15 2.54 -4.23
CA GLN A 72 -11.62 3.93 -4.39
C GLN A 72 -13.15 4.00 -4.48
N ALA A 73 -13.74 3.24 -5.40
CA ALA A 73 -15.20 3.26 -5.59
C ALA A 73 -15.94 2.77 -4.34
N LEU A 74 -15.35 1.81 -3.63
CA LEU A 74 -15.89 1.32 -2.36
C LEU A 74 -15.83 2.42 -1.28
N GLY A 75 -14.71 3.12 -1.18
CA GLY A 75 -14.56 4.28 -0.29
C GLY A 75 -15.56 5.39 -0.58
N ASP A 76 -15.76 5.72 -1.87
CA ASP A 76 -16.72 6.74 -2.32
C ASP A 76 -18.18 6.36 -1.97
N ARG A 77 -18.52 5.07 -2.03
CA ARG A 77 -19.84 4.59 -1.56
C ARG A 77 -20.06 4.89 -0.08
N PHE A 78 -19.06 4.55 0.76
CA PHE A 78 -19.16 4.78 2.20
C PHE A 78 -19.10 6.27 2.56
N ALA A 79 -18.40 7.08 1.80
CA ALA A 79 -18.44 8.53 1.91
C ALA A 79 -19.85 9.08 1.70
N ARG A 80 -20.53 8.64 0.62
CA ARG A 80 -21.94 9.01 0.37
C ARG A 80 -22.86 8.54 1.49
N LEU A 81 -22.69 7.29 1.95
CA LEU A 81 -23.49 6.73 3.05
C LEU A 81 -23.30 7.53 4.34
N ALA A 82 -22.10 7.95 4.68
CA ALA A 82 -21.84 8.79 5.85
C ALA A 82 -22.63 10.09 5.78
N LYS A 83 -22.58 10.77 4.64
CA LYS A 83 -23.34 12.03 4.44
C LYS A 83 -24.86 11.82 4.42
N GLN A 84 -25.35 10.65 3.99
CA GLN A 84 -26.78 10.33 4.04
C GLN A 84 -27.28 10.09 5.47
N LEU A 85 -26.49 9.35 6.28
CA LEU A 85 -26.86 9.01 7.64
C LEU A 85 -26.65 10.20 8.60
N ARG A 86 -25.61 10.98 8.40
CA ARG A 86 -25.25 12.16 9.18
C ARG A 86 -24.60 13.22 8.30
N PRO A 87 -25.36 14.18 7.76
CA PRO A 87 -24.84 15.22 6.86
C PRO A 87 -23.64 16.01 7.41
N GLN A 88 -23.56 16.17 8.74
CA GLN A 88 -22.48 16.85 9.44
C GLN A 88 -21.21 16.01 9.63
N SER A 89 -21.23 14.68 9.31
CA SER A 89 -20.02 13.88 9.39
C SER A 89 -18.91 14.47 8.52
N THR A 90 -17.71 14.59 9.08
CA THR A 90 -16.53 14.93 8.29
C THR A 90 -16.02 13.69 7.59
N VAL A 91 -15.95 13.73 6.27
CA VAL A 91 -15.43 12.62 5.46
C VAL A 91 -14.04 12.95 4.96
N VAL A 92 -13.07 12.14 5.39
CA VAL A 92 -11.66 12.28 5.06
C VAL A 92 -11.22 11.10 4.21
N GLN A 93 -10.50 11.37 3.14
CA GLN A 93 -9.84 10.33 2.34
C GLN A 93 -8.32 10.54 2.35
N GLY A 94 -7.54 9.47 2.20
CA GLY A 94 -6.09 9.55 2.10
C GLY A 94 -5.52 8.29 1.48
N GLY A 95 -4.31 8.38 0.98
CA GLY A 95 -3.63 7.26 0.32
C GLY A 95 -2.97 7.67 -0.99
N PRO A 96 -2.29 6.74 -1.66
CA PRO A 96 -1.44 7.05 -2.80
C PRO A 96 -2.20 7.21 -4.13
N ASN A 97 -3.50 6.91 -4.18
CA ASN A 97 -4.27 6.87 -5.42
C ASN A 97 -4.80 8.26 -5.82
N ILE A 98 -3.91 9.24 -5.88
CA ILE A 98 -4.20 10.61 -6.29
C ILE A 98 -3.07 11.13 -7.18
N SER A 99 -3.39 11.98 -8.17
CA SER A 99 -2.40 12.52 -9.10
C SER A 99 -1.25 13.27 -8.42
N LEU A 100 -0.10 13.38 -9.09
CA LEU A 100 1.00 14.25 -8.66
C LEU A 100 0.72 15.73 -9.00
N GLU A 101 -0.17 16.00 -9.96
CA GLU A 101 -0.43 17.32 -10.51
C GLU A 101 -1.44 18.06 -9.60
N PRO A 102 -1.09 19.25 -9.05
CA PRO A 102 -1.94 20.00 -8.11
C PRO A 102 -3.35 20.29 -8.63
N GLU A 103 -3.47 20.64 -9.91
CA GLU A 103 -4.75 20.96 -10.55
C GLU A 103 -5.66 19.72 -10.57
N ARG A 104 -5.10 18.55 -10.83
CA ARG A 104 -5.84 17.27 -10.83
C ARG A 104 -6.19 16.81 -9.42
N ARG A 105 -5.40 17.17 -8.42
CA ARG A 105 -5.73 16.94 -6.99
C ARG A 105 -6.91 17.79 -6.57
N ILE A 106 -6.93 19.06 -6.98
CA ILE A 106 -8.06 19.97 -6.71
C ILE A 106 -9.32 19.46 -7.44
N ALA A 107 -9.19 19.09 -8.71
CA ALA A 107 -10.29 18.53 -9.49
C ALA A 107 -10.85 17.25 -8.85
N TYR A 108 -9.98 16.37 -8.33
CA TYR A 108 -10.41 15.16 -7.64
C TYR A 108 -11.38 15.45 -6.49
N LEU A 109 -11.04 16.39 -5.60
CA LEU A 109 -11.94 16.73 -4.50
C LEU A 109 -13.23 17.40 -5.01
N ALA A 110 -13.15 18.19 -6.08
CA ALA A 110 -14.33 18.83 -6.70
C ALA A 110 -15.31 17.77 -7.26
N GLU A 111 -14.80 16.71 -7.85
CA GLU A 111 -15.58 15.61 -8.45
C GLU A 111 -16.16 14.65 -7.40
N HIS A 112 -15.70 14.71 -6.14
CA HIS A 112 -16.17 13.85 -5.04
C HIS A 112 -16.87 14.68 -3.96
N PRO A 113 -18.13 15.10 -4.16
CA PRO A 113 -18.80 16.05 -3.26
C PRO A 113 -19.06 15.53 -1.84
N ALA A 114 -19.01 14.22 -1.64
CA ALA A 114 -19.13 13.63 -0.31
C ALA A 114 -17.83 13.69 0.51
N LEU A 115 -16.69 14.06 -0.12
CA LEU A 115 -15.43 14.22 0.58
C LEU A 115 -15.24 15.68 1.02
N ASP A 116 -14.82 15.87 2.24
CA ASP A 116 -14.50 17.17 2.81
C ASP A 116 -12.99 17.45 2.77
N VAL A 117 -12.17 16.44 3.06
CA VAL A 117 -10.72 16.56 3.16
C VAL A 117 -10.02 15.37 2.48
N TYR A 118 -8.93 15.63 1.79
CA TYR A 118 -7.99 14.60 1.35
C TYR A 118 -6.62 14.82 1.99
N VAL A 119 -6.11 13.82 2.73
CA VAL A 119 -4.79 13.84 3.37
C VAL A 119 -3.75 13.33 2.38
N LEU A 120 -2.72 14.16 2.13
CA LEU A 120 -1.61 13.86 1.23
C LEU A 120 -0.43 13.24 1.98
N GLY A 121 0.27 12.32 1.34
CA GLY A 121 1.45 11.66 1.91
C GLY A 121 1.11 10.72 3.07
N GLU A 122 2.01 10.65 4.05
CA GLU A 122 1.84 9.79 5.22
C GLU A 122 0.88 10.43 6.24
N ALA A 123 -0.14 9.69 6.65
CA ALA A 123 -1.24 10.21 7.46
C ALA A 123 -1.13 9.95 8.98
N ASP A 124 -0.10 9.19 9.44
CA ASP A 124 -0.04 8.69 10.82
C ASP A 124 -0.16 9.80 11.89
N PHE A 125 0.38 10.99 11.61
CA PHE A 125 0.26 12.15 12.51
C PHE A 125 -0.66 13.23 11.94
N THR A 126 -0.73 13.34 10.60
CA THR A 126 -1.58 14.37 9.96
C THR A 126 -3.06 14.11 10.21
N ALA A 127 -3.50 12.86 10.17
CA ALA A 127 -4.89 12.52 10.42
C ALA A 127 -5.32 12.74 11.88
N PRO A 128 -4.55 12.32 12.91
CA PRO A 128 -4.82 12.70 14.29
C PRO A 128 -4.79 14.23 14.54
N ASP A 129 -3.87 14.96 13.91
CA ASP A 129 -3.83 16.43 14.02
C ASP A 129 -5.09 17.07 13.40
N LEU A 130 -5.57 16.56 12.27
CA LEU A 130 -6.83 16.98 11.67
C LEU A 130 -8.01 16.77 12.63
N VAL A 131 -8.08 15.62 13.31
CA VAL A 131 -9.15 15.38 14.31
C VAL A 131 -9.03 16.33 15.48
N ARG A 132 -7.83 16.60 16.00
CA ARG A 132 -7.62 17.59 17.06
C ARG A 132 -8.15 18.97 16.65
N ARG A 133 -7.85 19.42 15.43
CA ARG A 133 -8.36 20.70 14.90
C ARG A 133 -9.87 20.71 14.73
N LEU A 134 -10.47 19.58 14.34
CA LEU A 134 -11.94 19.45 14.32
C LEU A 134 -12.54 19.60 15.71
N LEU A 135 -11.92 19.04 16.75
CA LEU A 135 -12.38 19.21 18.13
C LEU A 135 -12.31 20.68 18.58
N GLU A 136 -11.27 21.42 18.18
CA GLU A 136 -11.10 22.84 18.48
C GLU A 136 -12.20 23.73 17.86
N VAL A 137 -12.83 23.29 16.79
CA VAL A 137 -13.92 23.99 16.07
C VAL A 137 -15.28 23.29 16.24
N ASP A 138 -15.47 22.57 17.34
CA ASP A 138 -16.71 21.85 17.70
C ASP A 138 -17.22 20.90 16.60
N GLY A 139 -16.29 20.29 15.84
CA GLY A 139 -16.60 19.36 14.74
C GLY A 139 -17.13 20.03 13.47
N SER A 140 -17.11 21.38 13.38
CA SER A 140 -17.59 22.09 12.20
C SER A 140 -16.59 22.01 11.04
N VAL A 141 -16.99 21.34 9.95
CA VAL A 141 -16.21 21.24 8.71
C VAL A 141 -16.00 22.62 8.08
N GLU A 142 -17.02 23.49 8.15
CA GLU A 142 -16.93 24.84 7.64
C GLU A 142 -15.85 25.64 8.38
N ARG A 143 -15.85 25.60 9.71
CA ARG A 143 -14.82 26.28 10.52
C ARG A 143 -13.44 25.67 10.36
N LEU A 144 -13.37 24.34 10.14
CA LEU A 144 -12.10 23.68 9.79
C LEU A 144 -11.53 24.27 8.49
N GLY A 145 -12.38 24.54 7.50
CA GLY A 145 -12.00 25.14 6.22
C GLY A 145 -11.43 26.57 6.32
N GLU A 146 -11.61 27.26 7.47
CA GLU A 146 -10.97 28.55 7.77
C GLU A 146 -9.51 28.41 8.19
N LEU A 147 -9.06 27.21 8.57
CA LEU A 147 -7.71 26.92 9.04
C LEU A 147 -6.82 26.47 7.88
N ASP A 148 -5.53 26.79 7.97
CA ASP A 148 -4.51 26.17 7.10
C ASP A 148 -4.15 24.80 7.63
N ILE A 149 -4.47 23.74 6.85
CA ILE A 149 -4.25 22.35 7.22
C ILE A 149 -3.12 21.79 6.36
N PRO A 150 -1.90 21.64 6.87
CA PRO A 150 -0.76 21.14 6.09
C PRO A 150 -1.01 19.74 5.53
N SER A 151 -0.44 19.45 4.37
CA SER A 151 -0.56 18.14 3.70
C SER A 151 -2.02 17.73 3.40
N CYS A 152 -2.90 18.69 3.16
CA CYS A 152 -4.31 18.42 2.91
C CYS A 152 -4.85 19.20 1.70
N ILE A 153 -5.85 18.63 1.06
CA ILE A 153 -6.76 19.33 0.16
C ILE A 153 -8.13 19.33 0.87
N TYR A 154 -8.79 20.47 0.94
CA TYR A 154 -10.04 20.59 1.67
C TYR A 154 -10.96 21.69 1.13
N ARG A 155 -12.28 21.56 1.41
CA ARG A 155 -13.28 22.56 1.02
C ARG A 155 -13.30 23.70 2.02
N ARG A 156 -13.32 24.93 1.52
CA ARG A 156 -13.55 26.13 2.32
C ARG A 156 -15.04 26.48 2.38
N PRO A 157 -15.46 27.30 3.36
CA PRO A 157 -16.87 27.73 3.50
C PRO A 157 -17.42 28.42 2.26
N ASP A 158 -16.59 29.12 1.51
CA ASP A 158 -16.95 29.80 0.26
C ASP A 158 -17.10 28.87 -0.95
N GLY A 159 -16.92 27.56 -0.74
CA GLY A 159 -16.98 26.52 -1.78
C GLY A 159 -15.69 26.35 -2.59
N THR A 160 -14.65 27.15 -2.34
CA THR A 160 -13.34 26.97 -2.96
C THR A 160 -12.61 25.76 -2.36
N ILE A 161 -11.64 25.23 -3.09
CA ILE A 161 -10.81 24.12 -2.63
C ILE A 161 -9.41 24.65 -2.32
N ALA A 162 -9.00 24.48 -1.06
CA ALA A 162 -7.66 24.77 -0.61
C ALA A 162 -6.74 23.58 -0.93
N TYR A 163 -5.51 23.88 -1.31
CA TYR A 163 -4.45 22.90 -1.54
C TYR A 163 -3.22 23.28 -0.73
N GLN A 164 -2.83 22.40 0.19
CA GLN A 164 -1.61 22.51 0.96
C GLN A 164 -0.72 21.29 0.64
N PRO A 165 0.46 21.50 0.06
CA PRO A 165 1.33 20.40 -0.39
C PRO A 165 1.80 19.52 0.75
N GLU A 166 2.29 18.33 0.40
CA GLU A 166 2.84 17.38 1.36
C GLU A 166 4.05 17.98 2.09
N VAL A 167 4.00 17.92 3.40
CA VAL A 167 5.14 18.26 4.26
C VAL A 167 5.96 16.99 4.51
N ARG A 168 7.26 17.05 4.21
CA ARG A 168 8.17 15.94 4.53
C ARG A 168 8.26 15.75 6.03
N ARG A 169 8.19 14.49 6.45
CA ARG A 169 8.28 14.15 7.86
C ARG A 169 9.69 14.20 8.38
N THR A 170 9.80 14.71 9.59
CA THR A 170 11.05 14.77 10.36
C THR A 170 11.06 13.81 11.55
N ARG A 171 9.91 13.26 11.94
CA ARG A 171 9.79 12.35 13.09
C ARG A 171 10.36 10.97 12.79
N ALA A 172 10.90 10.31 13.81
CA ALA A 172 11.31 8.92 13.74
C ALA A 172 10.09 8.01 13.52
N LEU A 173 10.28 6.86 12.86
CA LEU A 173 9.18 5.91 12.65
C LEU A 173 8.71 5.28 13.97
N ASP A 174 9.62 5.12 14.93
CA ASP A 174 9.28 4.58 16.25
C ASP A 174 8.42 5.52 17.12
N ASP A 175 8.27 6.80 16.71
CA ASP A 175 7.30 7.70 17.31
C ASP A 175 5.84 7.27 17.03
N ILE A 176 5.62 6.43 16.02
CA ILE A 176 4.33 5.82 15.72
C ILE A 176 4.17 4.57 16.61
N PRO A 177 3.18 4.49 17.51
CA PRO A 177 2.96 3.27 18.29
C PRO A 177 2.69 2.06 17.38
N SER A 178 3.17 0.89 17.80
CA SER A 178 2.92 -0.34 17.03
C SER A 178 1.46 -0.77 17.14
N PRO A 179 0.71 -0.88 16.04
CA PRO A 179 -0.67 -1.35 16.07
C PRO A 179 -0.76 -2.85 16.41
N TRP A 180 0.34 -3.60 16.29
CA TRP A 180 0.43 -4.97 16.74
C TRP A 180 0.60 -5.06 18.26
N LEU A 181 1.59 -4.38 18.81
CA LEU A 181 1.95 -4.46 20.23
C LEU A 181 0.91 -3.77 21.13
N THR A 182 0.19 -2.79 20.60
CA THR A 182 -0.94 -2.13 21.30
C THR A 182 -2.25 -2.90 21.19
N GLY A 183 -2.30 -3.99 20.40
CA GLY A 183 -3.49 -4.80 20.22
C GLY A 183 -4.55 -4.23 19.27
N VAL A 184 -4.31 -3.11 18.61
CA VAL A 184 -5.25 -2.48 17.65
C VAL A 184 -5.66 -3.45 16.54
N LEU A 185 -4.76 -4.35 16.12
CA LEU A 185 -5.01 -5.34 15.06
C LEU A 185 -5.50 -6.71 15.58
N ASP A 186 -5.76 -6.86 16.87
CA ASP A 186 -6.11 -8.15 17.45
C ASP A 186 -7.42 -8.76 16.92
N GLU A 187 -8.38 -7.93 16.53
CA GLU A 187 -9.64 -8.41 15.96
C GLU A 187 -9.49 -9.03 14.57
N PHE A 188 -8.37 -8.74 13.88
CA PHE A 188 -8.10 -9.25 12.53
C PHE A 188 -7.31 -10.57 12.51
N PHE A 189 -7.02 -11.16 13.67
CA PHE A 189 -6.59 -12.55 13.75
C PHE A 189 -7.81 -13.50 13.62
N ASP A 190 -8.56 -13.32 12.55
CA ASP A 190 -9.78 -14.05 12.21
C ASP A 190 -9.57 -15.16 11.17
N GLY A 191 -8.34 -15.37 10.74
CA GLY A 191 -7.96 -16.37 9.74
C GLY A 191 -8.24 -15.99 8.29
N LYS A 192 -8.77 -14.79 8.02
CA LYS A 192 -9.10 -14.30 6.68
C LYS A 192 -8.04 -13.34 6.14
N LEU A 193 -7.49 -12.49 7.00
CA LEU A 193 -6.50 -11.49 6.64
C LEU A 193 -5.10 -11.91 7.07
N ALA A 194 -4.15 -11.82 6.14
CA ALA A 194 -2.76 -12.07 6.42
C ALA A 194 -2.13 -10.89 7.19
N PRO A 195 -1.31 -11.14 8.20
CA PRO A 195 -0.50 -10.11 8.82
C PRO A 195 0.35 -9.38 7.79
N LEU A 196 0.36 -8.04 7.87
CA LEU A 196 1.18 -7.14 7.09
C LEU A 196 2.07 -6.35 8.03
N VAL A 197 3.38 -6.42 7.84
CA VAL A 197 4.37 -5.67 8.62
C VAL A 197 5.17 -4.77 7.70
N GLU A 198 5.51 -3.60 8.20
CA GLU A 198 6.38 -2.64 7.56
C GLU A 198 7.64 -2.49 8.41
N THR A 199 8.83 -2.78 7.85
CA THR A 199 10.10 -2.64 8.59
C THR A 199 10.79 -1.31 8.28
N ASN A 200 10.48 -0.73 7.13
CA ASN A 200 11.00 0.56 6.68
C ASN A 200 10.02 1.25 5.74
N ARG A 201 10.21 2.55 5.54
CA ARG A 201 9.49 3.39 4.57
C ARG A 201 10.45 4.12 3.66
N GLY A 202 10.11 4.16 2.38
CA GLY A 202 10.88 4.83 1.35
C GLY A 202 11.63 3.88 0.43
N CYS A 203 12.05 4.40 -0.71
CA CYS A 203 12.73 3.66 -1.76
C CYS A 203 13.80 4.55 -2.41
N PRO A 204 15.06 4.10 -2.52
CA PRO A 204 16.13 4.91 -3.11
C PRO A 204 16.11 4.92 -4.65
N PHE A 205 15.11 4.29 -5.27
CA PHE A 205 14.97 4.17 -6.72
C PHE A 205 13.87 5.08 -7.24
N THR A 206 14.03 5.56 -8.49
CA THR A 206 13.16 6.55 -9.13
C THR A 206 12.32 5.96 -10.28
N CYS A 207 11.87 4.70 -10.13
CA CYS A 207 11.09 4.03 -11.17
C CYS A 207 9.79 4.78 -11.45
N THR A 208 9.59 5.22 -12.70
CA THR A 208 8.51 6.13 -13.09
C THR A 208 7.10 5.53 -12.98
N PHE A 209 6.97 4.21 -13.01
CA PHE A 209 5.72 3.47 -12.86
C PHE A 209 5.32 3.21 -11.40
N CYS A 210 6.14 3.62 -10.45
CA CYS A 210 5.96 3.30 -9.03
C CYS A 210 5.72 4.57 -8.21
N VAL A 211 4.71 4.55 -7.34
CA VAL A 211 4.42 5.68 -6.43
C VAL A 211 5.63 6.00 -5.54
N GLN A 212 6.36 4.97 -5.08
CA GLN A 212 7.59 5.17 -4.30
C GLN A 212 8.80 5.64 -5.11
N GLY A 213 8.67 5.78 -6.44
CA GLY A 213 9.69 6.39 -7.29
C GLY A 213 9.74 7.92 -7.24
N THR A 214 8.83 8.56 -6.53
CA THR A 214 8.77 10.01 -6.38
C THR A 214 9.73 10.52 -5.29
N SER A 215 10.10 11.80 -5.39
CA SER A 215 11.04 12.43 -4.44
C SER A 215 10.54 12.45 -2.99
N TYR A 216 9.24 12.27 -2.76
CA TYR A 216 8.67 12.18 -1.42
C TYR A 216 9.22 10.95 -0.65
N TYR A 217 9.47 9.84 -1.35
CA TYR A 217 9.91 8.57 -0.78
C TYR A 217 11.41 8.29 -0.94
N ASP A 218 12.22 9.21 -1.44
CA ASP A 218 13.63 9.01 -1.80
C ASP A 218 14.56 8.63 -0.62
N LYS A 219 14.13 8.90 0.62
CA LYS A 219 14.88 8.57 1.85
C LYS A 219 14.25 7.39 2.56
N VAL A 220 15.05 6.33 2.73
CA VAL A 220 14.64 5.17 3.51
C VAL A 220 14.78 5.47 5.01
N ARG A 221 13.71 5.24 5.76
CA ARG A 221 13.64 5.37 7.21
C ARG A 221 13.21 4.02 7.78
N TYR A 222 13.69 3.69 8.96
CA TYR A 222 13.52 2.38 9.57
C TYR A 222 12.77 2.47 10.88
N PHE A 223 11.90 1.50 11.13
CA PHE A 223 11.54 1.13 12.49
C PHE A 223 12.73 0.47 13.17
N SER A 224 12.88 0.53 14.49
CA SER A 224 13.96 -0.18 15.20
C SER A 224 13.84 -1.70 14.99
N GLU A 225 14.98 -2.38 14.93
CA GLU A 225 14.97 -3.84 14.79
C GLU A 225 14.32 -4.53 15.99
N GLU A 226 14.50 -3.96 17.16
CA GLU A 226 13.91 -4.45 18.40
C GLU A 226 12.38 -4.48 18.28
N ARG A 227 11.77 -3.36 17.90
CA ARG A 227 10.34 -3.26 17.67
C ARG A 227 9.84 -4.27 16.63
N VAL A 228 10.52 -4.37 15.48
CA VAL A 228 10.10 -5.28 14.41
C VAL A 228 10.19 -6.75 14.87
N ARG A 229 11.21 -7.11 15.65
CA ARG A 229 11.32 -8.46 16.25
C ARG A 229 10.20 -8.74 17.24
N GLU A 230 9.84 -7.78 18.06
CA GLU A 230 8.72 -7.89 18.99
C GLU A 230 7.39 -8.06 18.24
N GLU A 231 7.15 -7.27 17.18
CA GLU A 231 5.97 -7.42 16.32
C GLU A 231 5.90 -8.81 15.69
N PHE A 232 6.97 -9.31 15.09
CA PHE A 232 7.01 -10.67 14.53
C PHE A 232 6.72 -11.74 15.58
N THR A 233 7.28 -11.61 16.77
CA THR A 233 7.07 -12.54 17.88
C THR A 233 5.62 -12.49 18.37
N TYR A 234 5.06 -11.30 18.51
CA TYR A 234 3.67 -11.09 18.89
C TYR A 234 2.72 -11.76 17.89
N ILE A 235 2.93 -11.48 16.61
CA ILE A 235 2.11 -12.05 15.54
C ILE A 235 2.21 -13.58 15.53
N ALA A 236 3.41 -14.15 15.64
CA ALA A 236 3.62 -15.60 15.65
C ALA A 236 2.82 -16.29 16.76
N ARG A 237 2.84 -15.72 17.98
CA ARG A 237 2.05 -16.20 19.11
C ARG A 237 0.56 -16.13 18.85
N ARG A 238 0.07 -14.96 18.37
CA ARG A 238 -1.35 -14.76 18.07
C ARG A 238 -1.86 -15.69 16.96
N ILE A 239 -1.07 -15.89 15.90
CA ILE A 239 -1.41 -16.83 14.81
C ILE A 239 -1.55 -18.24 15.36
N LYS A 240 -0.58 -18.72 16.16
CA LYS A 240 -0.64 -20.05 16.76
C LYS A 240 -1.89 -20.25 17.60
N ASP A 241 -2.27 -19.22 18.37
CA ASP A 241 -3.38 -19.31 19.32
C ASP A 241 -4.75 -19.16 18.68
N ARG A 242 -4.88 -18.27 17.65
CA ARG A 242 -6.19 -17.84 17.11
C ARG A 242 -6.50 -18.35 15.71
N CYS A 243 -5.49 -18.45 14.84
CA CYS A 243 -5.70 -18.81 13.43
C CYS A 243 -4.51 -19.61 12.85
N PRO A 244 -4.24 -20.82 13.37
CA PRO A 244 -3.05 -21.61 13.01
C PRO A 244 -2.99 -22.03 11.53
N SER A 245 -4.09 -21.91 10.79
CA SER A 245 -4.12 -22.13 9.34
C SER A 245 -3.55 -20.96 8.52
N MET A 246 -3.40 -19.75 9.12
CA MET A 246 -2.83 -18.58 8.45
C MET A 246 -1.31 -18.68 8.41
N GLY A 247 -0.77 -19.20 7.31
CA GLY A 247 0.69 -19.40 7.15
C GLY A 247 1.44 -18.21 6.57
N THR A 248 0.74 -17.19 6.07
CA THR A 248 1.34 -16.08 5.32
C THR A 248 1.73 -14.92 6.24
N LEU A 249 2.94 -14.39 6.04
CA LEU A 249 3.35 -13.05 6.47
C LEU A 249 3.60 -12.20 5.23
N ARG A 250 3.08 -10.99 5.19
CA ARG A 250 3.41 -10.00 4.16
C ARG A 250 4.33 -8.92 4.74
N ILE A 251 5.37 -8.56 4.00
CA ILE A 251 6.28 -7.47 4.33
C ILE A 251 6.10 -6.39 3.27
N ALA A 252 5.68 -5.20 3.70
CA ALA A 252 5.31 -4.09 2.82
C ALA A 252 6.53 -3.35 2.23
N ASP A 253 7.73 -3.68 2.66
CA ASP A 253 8.96 -3.03 2.24
C ASP A 253 9.19 -3.18 0.73
N PRO A 254 9.57 -2.11 0.00
CA PRO A 254 9.74 -2.16 -1.45
C PRO A 254 11.01 -2.90 -1.90
N ASN A 255 11.97 -3.15 -0.98
CA ASN A 255 13.27 -3.75 -1.28
C ASN A 255 13.80 -4.61 -0.12
N TYR A 256 12.97 -5.49 0.43
CA TYR A 256 13.35 -6.36 1.55
C TYR A 256 14.54 -7.25 1.20
N GLY A 257 15.43 -7.46 2.14
CA GLY A 257 16.67 -8.22 1.96
C GLY A 257 17.84 -7.40 1.39
N MET A 258 17.65 -6.14 1.01
CA MET A 258 18.72 -5.29 0.49
C MET A 258 19.63 -4.74 1.60
N TYR A 259 19.12 -4.59 2.79
CA TYR A 259 19.84 -4.04 3.94
C TYR A 259 20.31 -5.15 4.87
N GLN A 260 21.42 -4.92 5.60
CA GLN A 260 21.98 -5.94 6.50
C GLN A 260 20.98 -6.37 7.57
N ARG A 261 20.25 -5.42 8.13
CA ARG A 261 19.20 -5.66 9.12
C ARG A 261 18.11 -6.64 8.64
N ASP A 262 17.78 -6.63 7.35
CA ASP A 262 16.76 -7.51 6.79
C ASP A 262 17.19 -8.98 6.88
N THR A 263 18.50 -9.23 6.72
CA THR A 263 19.09 -10.56 6.89
C THR A 263 18.98 -11.04 8.35
N ASP A 264 19.12 -10.13 9.31
CA ASP A 264 19.03 -10.45 10.74
C ASP A 264 17.55 -10.63 11.17
N LEU A 265 16.64 -9.82 10.62
CA LEU A 265 15.19 -10.00 10.77
C LEU A 265 14.70 -11.31 10.15
N SER A 266 15.21 -11.68 8.97
CA SER A 266 14.90 -12.98 8.34
C SER A 266 15.37 -14.16 9.18
N GLY A 267 16.51 -14.04 9.84
CA GLY A 267 16.99 -15.04 10.81
C GLY A 267 16.05 -15.19 12.01
N HIS A 268 15.51 -14.09 12.50
CA HIS A 268 14.51 -14.12 13.56
C HIS A 268 13.21 -14.80 13.10
N LEU A 269 12.72 -14.49 11.90
CA LEU A 269 11.55 -15.17 11.30
C LEU A 269 11.79 -16.68 11.14
N GLY A 270 12.99 -17.10 10.72
CA GLY A 270 13.37 -18.50 10.65
C GLY A 270 13.40 -19.21 12.01
N ALA A 271 13.76 -18.49 13.08
CA ALA A 271 13.68 -19.02 14.46
C ALA A 271 12.20 -19.17 14.91
N LEU A 272 11.37 -18.15 14.65
CA LEU A 272 9.94 -18.19 14.96
C LEU A 272 9.23 -19.33 14.21
N GLN A 273 9.61 -19.60 12.94
CA GLN A 273 9.08 -20.72 12.19
C GLN A 273 9.36 -22.07 12.87
N LYS A 274 10.57 -22.24 13.42
CA LYS A 274 10.93 -23.46 14.16
C LYS A 274 10.16 -23.61 15.47
N GLU A 275 9.93 -22.48 16.17
CA GLU A 275 9.27 -22.46 17.48
C GLU A 275 7.74 -22.54 17.41
N TYR A 276 7.16 -21.73 16.49
CA TYR A 276 5.70 -21.55 16.39
C TYR A 276 5.09 -22.24 15.15
N GLY A 277 5.90 -22.73 14.18
CA GLY A 277 5.42 -23.23 12.90
C GLY A 277 5.02 -22.13 11.92
N TRP A 278 5.34 -20.86 12.21
CA TRP A 278 4.95 -19.68 11.44
C TRP A 278 6.11 -18.68 11.31
N PRO A 279 6.23 -17.95 10.16
CA PRO A 279 5.46 -18.04 8.93
C PRO A 279 5.88 -19.24 8.06
N THR A 280 4.93 -19.83 7.32
CA THR A 280 5.24 -20.85 6.31
C THR A 280 5.47 -20.25 4.93
N PHE A 281 4.98 -19.04 4.71
CA PHE A 281 5.19 -18.26 3.50
C PHE A 281 5.39 -16.78 3.82
N ILE A 282 6.47 -16.20 3.31
CA ILE A 282 6.76 -14.76 3.41
C ILE A 282 6.64 -14.16 2.01
N ASP A 283 5.66 -13.27 1.86
CA ASP A 283 5.46 -12.47 0.67
C ASP A 283 6.13 -11.10 0.86
N ALA A 284 7.28 -10.92 0.24
CA ALA A 284 8.08 -9.71 0.31
C ALA A 284 8.67 -9.36 -1.05
N THR A 285 8.61 -8.11 -1.45
CA THR A 285 9.31 -7.62 -2.64
C THR A 285 10.80 -7.53 -2.33
N THR A 286 11.61 -8.44 -2.91
CA THR A 286 13.04 -8.47 -2.61
C THR A 286 13.81 -7.33 -3.31
N GLY A 287 14.92 -6.95 -2.68
CA GLY A 287 15.75 -5.83 -3.11
C GLY A 287 16.34 -5.98 -4.51
N LYS A 288 16.57 -4.85 -5.17
CA LYS A 288 17.09 -4.77 -6.55
C LYS A 288 18.62 -4.72 -6.61
N ASN A 289 19.27 -4.50 -5.47
CA ASN A 289 20.73 -4.44 -5.31
C ASN A 289 21.16 -5.38 -4.19
N ARG A 290 22.45 -5.62 -4.06
CA ARG A 290 23.02 -6.47 -3.01
C ARG A 290 22.47 -7.89 -3.03
N PRO A 291 22.58 -8.61 -4.16
CA PRO A 291 22.00 -9.96 -4.32
C PRO A 291 22.49 -10.94 -3.24
N GLU A 292 23.71 -10.80 -2.77
CA GLU A 292 24.27 -11.61 -1.69
C GLU A 292 23.48 -11.49 -0.36
N ARG A 293 23.00 -10.30 -0.03
CA ARG A 293 22.17 -10.07 1.17
C ARG A 293 20.76 -10.59 1.00
N VAL A 294 20.17 -10.37 -0.19
CA VAL A 294 18.85 -10.89 -0.52
C VAL A 294 18.82 -12.41 -0.40
N ILE A 295 19.86 -13.09 -0.92
CA ILE A 295 19.99 -14.54 -0.78
C ILE A 295 20.11 -14.96 0.66
N ALA A 296 21.01 -14.32 1.41
CA ALA A 296 21.18 -14.62 2.83
C ALA A 296 19.87 -14.45 3.61
N SER A 297 19.03 -13.45 3.25
CA SER A 297 17.70 -13.27 3.84
C SER A 297 16.75 -14.42 3.49
N VAL A 298 16.73 -14.85 2.21
CA VAL A 298 15.92 -16.01 1.78
C VAL A 298 16.36 -17.29 2.50
N GLU A 299 17.67 -17.54 2.60
CA GLU A 299 18.21 -18.72 3.27
C GLU A 299 17.89 -18.75 4.77
N LYS A 300 18.08 -17.62 5.46
CA LYS A 300 17.80 -17.50 6.89
C LYS A 300 16.32 -17.60 7.23
N SER A 301 15.42 -17.35 6.29
CA SER A 301 13.97 -17.51 6.46
C SER A 301 13.50 -18.96 6.46
N SER A 302 14.41 -19.95 6.50
CA SER A 302 14.09 -21.37 6.55
C SER A 302 13.19 -21.88 5.42
N GLY A 303 13.31 -21.29 4.21
CA GLY A 303 12.54 -21.65 3.03
C GLY A 303 11.15 -21.00 2.94
N ALA A 304 10.76 -20.18 3.90
CA ALA A 304 9.48 -19.48 3.86
C ALA A 304 9.44 -18.37 2.80
N MET A 305 10.58 -17.77 2.45
CA MET A 305 10.66 -16.66 1.49
C MET A 305 11.06 -17.13 0.10
N VAL A 306 10.39 -16.57 -0.92
CA VAL A 306 10.74 -16.78 -2.34
C VAL A 306 11.63 -15.63 -2.80
N LEU A 307 12.62 -15.92 -3.63
CA LEU A 307 13.42 -14.88 -4.28
C LEU A 307 12.63 -14.24 -5.42
N TYR A 308 12.25 -12.99 -5.21
CA TYR A 308 11.61 -12.17 -6.25
C TYR A 308 12.68 -11.37 -7.01
N HIS A 309 12.82 -11.64 -8.28
CA HIS A 309 13.67 -10.85 -9.17
C HIS A 309 12.81 -10.07 -10.16
N ALA A 310 12.21 -8.97 -9.71
CA ALA A 310 11.35 -8.14 -10.53
C ALA A 310 12.19 -7.31 -11.52
N VAL A 311 12.41 -7.81 -12.74
CA VAL A 311 13.20 -7.12 -13.77
C VAL A 311 12.39 -6.04 -14.50
N GLN A 312 11.08 -6.20 -14.61
CA GLN A 312 10.10 -5.40 -15.35
C GLN A 312 10.31 -5.39 -16.87
N SER A 313 11.53 -5.19 -17.34
CA SER A 313 12.01 -5.38 -18.72
C SER A 313 13.49 -5.78 -18.70
N LEU A 314 13.99 -6.34 -19.81
CA LEU A 314 15.41 -6.60 -20.06
C LEU A 314 15.94 -5.81 -21.27
N ASP A 315 15.15 -4.91 -21.81
CA ASP A 315 15.51 -3.97 -22.86
C ASP A 315 16.09 -2.70 -22.25
N GLU A 316 17.27 -2.28 -22.72
CA GLU A 316 17.99 -1.16 -22.11
C GLU A 316 17.32 0.20 -22.37
N ASP A 317 16.67 0.37 -23.53
CA ASP A 317 15.97 1.61 -23.85
C ASP A 317 14.69 1.73 -23.01
N VAL A 318 13.95 0.63 -22.88
CA VAL A 318 12.78 0.55 -21.99
C VAL A 318 13.19 0.84 -20.53
N LEU A 319 14.28 0.23 -20.04
CA LEU A 319 14.77 0.47 -18.69
C LEU A 319 15.17 1.93 -18.45
N ARG A 320 15.76 2.58 -19.47
CA ARG A 320 16.11 4.01 -19.43
C ARG A 320 14.85 4.87 -19.34
N ASN A 321 13.83 4.58 -20.16
CA ASN A 321 12.58 5.32 -20.19
C ASN A 321 11.82 5.25 -18.86
N ILE A 322 11.91 4.13 -18.15
CA ILE A 322 11.29 3.94 -16.83
C ILE A 322 12.22 4.25 -15.64
N LYS A 323 13.39 4.86 -15.91
CA LYS A 323 14.41 5.22 -14.89
C LYS A 323 14.78 4.07 -13.97
N ARG A 324 14.97 2.87 -14.54
CA ARG A 324 15.24 1.66 -13.78
C ARG A 324 16.57 1.02 -14.15
N GLN A 325 17.27 0.54 -13.12
CA GLN A 325 18.46 -0.30 -13.27
C GLN A 325 18.17 -1.70 -12.71
N ASN A 326 18.50 -2.72 -13.48
CA ASN A 326 18.40 -4.11 -13.05
C ASN A 326 19.75 -4.65 -12.58
N ILE A 327 19.72 -5.68 -11.74
CA ILE A 327 20.90 -6.54 -11.51
C ILE A 327 21.28 -7.19 -12.85
N LYS A 328 22.56 -7.21 -13.19
CA LYS A 328 23.03 -7.83 -14.43
C LYS A 328 22.64 -9.30 -14.47
N LEU A 329 22.17 -9.76 -15.63
CA LEU A 329 21.68 -11.13 -15.83
C LEU A 329 22.77 -12.19 -15.49
N ALA A 330 24.05 -11.88 -15.77
CA ALA A 330 25.18 -12.76 -15.41
C ALA A 330 25.32 -12.96 -13.88
N ALA A 331 25.08 -11.93 -13.09
CA ALA A 331 25.04 -12.08 -11.61
C ALA A 331 23.87 -12.95 -11.19
N TYR A 332 22.75 -12.89 -11.93
CA TYR A 332 21.60 -13.74 -11.69
C TYR A 332 21.86 -15.22 -12.02
N GLU A 333 22.63 -15.52 -13.06
CA GLU A 333 22.99 -16.91 -13.42
C GLU A 333 23.86 -17.57 -12.34
N GLN A 334 24.83 -16.86 -11.78
CA GLN A 334 25.61 -17.35 -10.62
C GLN A 334 24.70 -17.60 -9.42
N LEU A 335 23.74 -16.71 -9.19
CA LEU A 335 22.73 -16.82 -8.16
C LEU A 335 21.88 -18.08 -8.34
N ARG A 336 21.46 -18.38 -9.57
CA ARG A 336 20.65 -19.56 -9.93
C ARG A 336 21.34 -20.88 -9.59
N ILE A 337 22.63 -21.00 -9.89
CA ILE A 337 23.42 -22.21 -9.58
C ILE A 337 23.41 -22.44 -8.07
N HIS A 338 23.62 -21.37 -7.30
CA HIS A 338 23.60 -21.39 -5.84
C HIS A 338 22.22 -21.79 -5.28
N MET A 339 21.15 -21.28 -5.86
CA MET A 339 19.78 -21.56 -5.44
C MET A 339 19.31 -22.97 -5.76
N ARG A 340 19.61 -23.49 -6.99
CA ARG A 340 19.24 -24.85 -7.39
C ARG A 340 19.84 -25.90 -6.46
N GLY A 341 21.09 -25.74 -6.06
CA GLY A 341 21.76 -26.63 -5.11
C GLY A 341 21.11 -26.68 -3.72
N ARG A 342 20.24 -25.72 -3.40
CA ARG A 342 19.57 -25.55 -2.10
C ARG A 342 18.05 -25.66 -2.15
N GLY A 343 17.46 -25.99 -3.30
CA GLY A 343 16.01 -26.13 -3.45
C GLY A 343 15.22 -24.84 -3.33
N LEU A 344 15.87 -23.67 -3.44
CA LEU A 344 15.21 -22.37 -3.33
C LEU A 344 14.40 -22.03 -4.59
N ARG A 345 13.24 -21.41 -4.41
CA ARG A 345 12.34 -21.00 -5.50
C ARG A 345 12.63 -19.58 -5.94
N SER A 346 12.48 -19.34 -7.25
CA SER A 346 12.64 -18.00 -7.85
C SER A 346 11.41 -17.59 -8.64
N MET A 347 11.11 -16.29 -8.60
CA MET A 347 10.07 -15.68 -9.40
C MET A 347 10.60 -14.40 -10.04
N SER A 348 10.19 -14.12 -11.29
CA SER A 348 10.46 -12.84 -11.94
C SER A 348 9.17 -12.20 -12.45
N GLN A 349 9.21 -10.88 -12.50
CA GLN A 349 8.08 -10.05 -12.93
C GLN A 349 8.49 -9.20 -14.13
N LEU A 350 7.62 -9.15 -15.13
CA LEU A 350 7.69 -8.29 -16.29
C LEU A 350 6.45 -7.40 -16.35
N ILE A 351 6.59 -6.22 -16.91
CA ILE A 351 5.45 -5.32 -17.22
C ILE A 351 5.37 -5.17 -18.73
N LEU A 352 4.21 -5.51 -19.28
CA LEU A 352 3.88 -5.38 -20.69
C LEU A 352 3.45 -3.95 -21.02
N ALA A 353 3.85 -3.48 -22.19
CA ALA A 353 3.57 -2.13 -22.73
C ALA A 353 4.22 -0.98 -21.94
N LEU A 354 5.43 -1.22 -21.43
CA LEU A 354 6.29 -0.16 -20.92
C LEU A 354 6.72 0.80 -22.06
N PRO A 355 7.04 2.07 -21.76
CA PRO A 355 7.53 3.04 -22.76
C PRO A 355 8.69 2.51 -23.60
N GLY A 356 8.51 2.44 -24.93
CA GLY A 356 9.51 1.91 -25.85
C GLY A 356 9.54 0.38 -25.98
N GLU A 357 8.70 -0.35 -25.25
CA GLU A 357 8.67 -1.80 -25.37
C GLU A 357 8.00 -2.23 -26.67
N THR A 358 8.66 -3.13 -27.40
CA THR A 358 8.11 -3.78 -28.59
C THR A 358 7.71 -5.22 -28.27
N ARG A 359 6.84 -5.80 -29.11
CA ARG A 359 6.52 -7.24 -29.02
C ARG A 359 7.79 -8.10 -29.06
N ALA A 360 8.76 -7.73 -29.90
CA ALA A 360 10.01 -8.46 -30.06
C ALA A 360 10.86 -8.40 -28.78
N SER A 361 11.04 -7.21 -28.19
CA SER A 361 11.82 -7.02 -26.96
C SER A 361 11.17 -7.72 -25.77
N HIS A 362 9.84 -7.69 -25.65
CA HIS A 362 9.12 -8.42 -24.59
C HIS A 362 9.31 -9.95 -24.68
N PHE A 363 9.12 -10.52 -25.87
CA PHE A 363 9.35 -11.95 -26.07
C PHE A 363 10.82 -12.36 -25.89
N ALA A 364 11.77 -11.50 -26.27
CA ALA A 364 13.19 -11.72 -25.99
C ALA A 364 13.48 -11.76 -24.49
N ALA A 365 12.86 -10.86 -23.71
CA ALA A 365 12.97 -10.86 -22.24
C ALA A 365 12.40 -12.15 -21.63
N LEU A 366 11.21 -12.58 -22.07
CA LEU A 366 10.61 -13.84 -21.62
C LEU A 366 11.53 -15.04 -21.89
N ARG A 367 12.08 -15.18 -23.10
CA ARG A 367 13.00 -16.27 -23.45
C ARG A 367 14.25 -16.26 -22.55
N LYS A 368 14.88 -15.10 -22.37
CA LYS A 368 16.06 -14.97 -21.50
C LYS A 368 15.77 -15.42 -20.06
N LEU A 369 14.59 -15.09 -19.52
CA LEU A 369 14.21 -15.51 -18.16
C LEU A 369 13.90 -17.02 -18.08
N VAL A 370 13.28 -17.61 -19.10
CA VAL A 370 13.07 -19.06 -19.18
C VAL A 370 14.41 -19.79 -19.27
N ASP A 371 15.31 -19.36 -20.16
CA ASP A 371 16.66 -19.93 -20.33
C ASP A 371 17.48 -19.79 -19.04
N ALA A 372 17.31 -18.68 -18.33
CA ALA A 372 17.88 -18.48 -17.00
C ALA A 372 17.25 -19.38 -15.90
N GLY A 373 16.21 -20.16 -16.23
CA GLY A 373 15.62 -21.17 -15.35
C GLY A 373 14.84 -20.61 -14.17
N ILE A 374 14.16 -19.47 -14.36
CA ILE A 374 13.22 -18.92 -13.39
C ILE A 374 12.05 -19.88 -13.19
N ASN A 375 11.67 -20.16 -11.93
CA ASN A 375 10.60 -21.12 -11.64
C ASN A 375 9.22 -20.59 -11.99
N LYS A 376 8.98 -19.27 -11.80
CA LYS A 376 7.70 -18.63 -12.08
C LYS A 376 7.90 -17.26 -12.72
N LEU A 377 7.21 -17.00 -13.81
CA LEU A 377 7.13 -15.70 -14.46
C LEU A 377 5.74 -15.11 -14.28
N GLN A 378 5.69 -13.84 -13.91
CA GLN A 378 4.46 -13.05 -13.85
C GLN A 378 4.57 -11.88 -14.83
N ASN A 379 3.61 -11.79 -15.75
CA ASN A 379 3.46 -10.64 -16.64
C ASN A 379 2.32 -9.76 -16.14
N PHE A 380 2.63 -8.50 -15.88
CA PHE A 380 1.65 -7.48 -15.57
C PHE A 380 1.44 -6.58 -16.79
N GLN A 381 0.22 -6.11 -16.98
CA GLN A 381 -0.06 -5.02 -17.89
C GLN A 381 0.36 -3.71 -17.22
N LEU A 382 0.98 -2.78 -17.96
CA LEU A 382 1.30 -1.47 -17.41
C LEU A 382 0.00 -0.76 -17.00
N MET A 383 -0.10 -0.47 -15.72
CA MET A 383 -1.14 0.36 -15.12
C MET A 383 -0.64 1.81 -15.02
N LEU A 384 -1.47 2.75 -15.40
CA LEU A 384 -1.24 4.18 -15.14
C LEU A 384 -1.75 4.51 -13.74
N LEU A 385 -0.99 4.08 -12.75
CA LEU A 385 -1.33 4.30 -11.34
C LEU A 385 -1.25 5.79 -11.01
N LYS A 386 -2.33 6.32 -10.44
CA LYS A 386 -2.31 7.68 -9.89
C LYS A 386 -1.18 7.83 -8.88
N GLY A 387 -0.56 9.00 -8.82
CA GLY A 387 0.58 9.25 -7.95
C GLY A 387 1.92 8.73 -8.49
N THR A 388 1.99 8.32 -9.76
CA THR A 388 3.23 7.94 -10.45
C THR A 388 3.61 8.95 -11.52
N GLU A 389 4.90 8.99 -11.89
CA GLU A 389 5.36 9.86 -12.99
C GLU A 389 4.73 9.46 -14.33
N LEU A 390 4.55 8.15 -14.60
CA LEU A 390 3.93 7.67 -15.85
C LEU A 390 2.47 8.11 -16.03
N GLU A 391 1.77 8.44 -14.94
CA GLU A 391 0.38 8.86 -15.00
C GLU A 391 0.22 10.34 -15.38
N THR A 392 1.28 11.16 -15.27
CA THR A 392 1.23 12.60 -15.57
C THR A 392 0.91 12.87 -17.03
N LEU A 393 0.26 14.01 -17.30
CA LEU A 393 -0.12 14.42 -18.66
C LEU A 393 1.10 14.60 -19.57
N ASP A 394 2.22 15.07 -19.02
CA ASP A 394 3.46 15.25 -19.76
C ASP A 394 4.03 13.90 -20.24
N THR A 395 4.12 12.93 -19.36
CA THR A 395 4.61 11.59 -19.71
C THR A 395 3.69 10.87 -20.70
N ARG A 396 2.35 11.01 -20.53
CA ARG A 396 1.36 10.46 -21.48
C ARG A 396 1.56 11.00 -22.90
N ARG A 397 1.86 12.29 -23.02
CA ARG A 397 2.14 12.93 -24.32
C ARG A 397 3.48 12.48 -24.90
N THR A 398 4.52 12.44 -24.07
CA THR A 398 5.88 12.03 -24.46
C THR A 398 5.91 10.62 -25.06
N PHE A 399 5.19 9.68 -24.48
CA PHE A 399 5.17 8.28 -24.91
C PHE A 399 3.91 7.90 -25.69
N THR A 400 3.05 8.86 -26.02
CA THR A 400 1.84 8.67 -26.84
C THR A 400 1.03 7.45 -26.40
N PHE A 401 0.73 7.36 -25.10
CA PHE A 401 0.01 6.19 -24.56
C PHE A 401 -1.40 6.07 -25.12
N THR A 402 -1.71 4.90 -25.66
CA THR A 402 -3.09 4.46 -25.86
C THR A 402 -3.49 3.57 -24.69
N SER A 403 -4.52 3.97 -23.95
CA SER A 403 -4.96 3.26 -22.77
C SER A 403 -6.43 2.80 -22.89
N LYS A 404 -6.79 1.83 -22.05
CA LYS A 404 -8.15 1.33 -21.85
C LYS A 404 -8.40 1.12 -20.36
N TYR A 405 -9.69 1.05 -20.00
CA TYR A 405 -10.11 0.74 -18.65
C TYR A 405 -10.61 -0.69 -18.56
N ARG A 406 -10.32 -1.34 -17.43
CA ARG A 406 -10.88 -2.64 -17.08
C ARG A 406 -11.20 -2.71 -15.58
N VAL A 407 -12.08 -3.62 -15.19
CA VAL A 407 -12.30 -3.90 -13.77
C VAL A 407 -11.03 -4.53 -13.20
N LEU A 408 -10.56 -3.99 -12.09
CA LEU A 408 -9.42 -4.55 -11.38
C LEU A 408 -9.80 -5.94 -10.81
N PRO A 409 -8.97 -6.97 -10.98
CA PRO A 409 -9.32 -8.32 -10.56
C PRO A 409 -9.69 -8.41 -9.06
N LYS A 410 -10.83 -9.06 -8.76
CA LYS A 410 -11.37 -9.25 -7.40
C LYS A 410 -11.83 -7.96 -6.68
N THR A 411 -11.91 -6.82 -7.35
CA THR A 411 -12.33 -5.56 -6.73
C THR A 411 -13.74 -5.17 -7.14
N PHE A 412 -14.68 -6.02 -6.83
CA PHE A 412 -16.10 -5.80 -7.07
C PHE A 412 -16.93 -6.50 -5.99
N GLY A 413 -18.15 -6.02 -5.79
CA GLY A 413 -19.10 -6.60 -4.85
C GLY A 413 -20.48 -5.97 -4.96
N ILE A 414 -21.42 -6.50 -4.19
CA ILE A 414 -22.74 -5.94 -3.99
C ILE A 414 -22.87 -5.54 -2.53
N TYR A 415 -23.18 -4.27 -2.29
CA TYR A 415 -23.27 -3.68 -0.95
C TYR A 415 -24.63 -3.00 -0.83
N GLY A 416 -25.52 -3.54 0.01
CA GLY A 416 -26.93 -3.25 -0.08
C GLY A 416 -27.45 -3.59 -1.48
N ASP A 417 -28.05 -2.63 -2.17
CA ASP A 417 -28.56 -2.78 -3.56
C ASP A 417 -27.57 -2.23 -4.62
N GLU A 418 -26.41 -1.73 -4.21
CA GLU A 418 -25.43 -1.09 -5.08
C GLU A 418 -24.36 -2.09 -5.54
N LYS A 419 -24.15 -2.19 -6.87
CA LYS A 419 -23.02 -2.90 -7.46
C LYS A 419 -21.82 -1.95 -7.52
N VAL A 420 -20.77 -2.27 -6.80
CA VAL A 420 -19.56 -1.46 -6.73
C VAL A 420 -18.39 -2.25 -7.30
N PHE A 421 -17.58 -1.60 -8.13
CA PHE A 421 -16.35 -2.17 -8.68
C PHE A 421 -15.32 -1.08 -8.89
N ASP A 422 -14.07 -1.43 -8.64
CA ASP A 422 -12.94 -0.56 -8.95
C ASP A 422 -12.36 -0.87 -10.31
N ILE A 423 -11.91 0.18 -11.00
CA ILE A 423 -11.34 0.10 -12.34
C ILE A 423 -9.89 0.54 -12.34
N GLU A 424 -9.13 -0.02 -13.28
CA GLU A 424 -7.76 0.41 -13.55
C GLU A 424 -7.61 0.85 -15.01
N GLU A 425 -6.76 1.85 -15.22
CA GLU A 425 -6.34 2.28 -16.55
C GLU A 425 -5.07 1.53 -16.93
N VAL A 426 -5.09 0.84 -18.07
CA VAL A 426 -3.96 0.05 -18.57
C VAL A 426 -3.52 0.54 -19.94
N VAL A 427 -2.22 0.57 -20.16
CA VAL A 427 -1.64 0.92 -21.45
C VAL A 427 -1.74 -0.30 -22.39
N VAL A 428 -2.25 -0.10 -23.60
CA VAL A 428 -2.40 -1.13 -24.63
C VAL A 428 -1.42 -0.95 -25.80
N SER A 429 -0.94 0.26 -26.02
CA SER A 429 0.17 0.54 -26.94
C SER A 429 0.90 1.81 -26.55
N THR A 430 2.15 1.89 -26.96
CA THR A 430 3.01 3.07 -26.87
C THR A 430 3.60 3.30 -28.25
N ASP A 431 3.57 4.55 -28.75
CA ASP A 431 4.35 4.94 -29.89
C ASP A 431 5.62 5.64 -29.38
N THR A 432 6.76 5.19 -29.84
CA THR A 432 8.06 5.77 -29.50
C THR A 432 8.79 6.17 -30.78
#